data_b9150e481a8e24923568216cc46e89d6
#
_entry.id   b9150e481a8e24923568216cc46e89d6
#
_cell.length_a   1.000
_cell.length_b   1.000
_cell.length_c   1.000
_cell.angle_alpha   90.00
_cell.angle_beta   90.00
_cell.angle_gamma   90.00
#
_symmetry.space_group_name_H-M   'P 1'
#
loop_
_entity.id
_entity.type
_entity.pdbx_description
1 polymer ?
#
loop_
_entity_poly.entity_id
_entity_poly.type
_entity_poly.pdbx_seq_one_letter_code
_entity_poly.pdbx_strand_id
1 'polypeptide(L)'
;MPTKAKTLKKTATTKKAAKKTSTRKSIQASAKTTASKTPTNGKNGFHPGTYIVPRGHVSIAVPTFWSLRQTNDDVQVESEASETTVVVTAYQRNDGVKALDARDYLKHFLDTAPVAGRLQTGDSSKQKASARFRDEEGDNWFVRFISNGQTLLLATCHSNRPLTSREGKTGIAVLDSIKLKGRG
;
A
#
# COMPACT_ATOMS: atom_id res chain seq x y z
N MET A 1 -72.54 20.13 0.27
CA MET A 1 -72.00 19.06 -0.57
C MET A 1 -70.69 18.57 0.10
N PRO A 2 -70.62 17.32 0.58
CA PRO A 2 -69.44 16.85 1.29
C PRO A 2 -68.47 16.15 0.34
N THR A 3 -67.20 16.57 0.39
CA THR A 3 -66.07 16.00 -0.36
C THR A 3 -65.53 14.77 0.37
N LYS A 4 -65.45 13.63 -0.32
CA LYS A 4 -64.94 12.34 0.18
C LYS A 4 -63.44 12.36 0.27
N ALA A 5 -62.91 12.11 1.46
CA ALA A 5 -61.46 11.81 1.69
C ALA A 5 -61.13 10.39 1.23
N LYS A 6 -60.12 10.24 0.35
CA LYS A 6 -59.55 8.96 -0.06
C LYS A 6 -58.38 8.57 0.87
N THR A 7 -58.60 7.51 1.64
CA THR A 7 -57.59 6.88 2.49
C THR A 7 -56.62 6.07 1.62
N LEU A 8 -55.33 6.45 1.58
CA LEU A 8 -54.25 5.66 0.97
C LEU A 8 -53.75 4.66 1.99
N LYS A 9 -53.92 3.37 1.70
CA LYS A 9 -53.30 2.27 2.41
C LYS A 9 -51.81 2.17 2.04
N LYS A 10 -50.91 2.36 3.02
CA LYS A 10 -49.47 2.17 2.91
C LYS A 10 -49.14 0.69 3.12
N THR A 11 -48.76 -0.01 2.06
CA THR A 11 -48.24 -1.39 2.12
C THR A 11 -46.77 -1.34 2.49
N ALA A 12 -46.41 -1.91 3.65
CA ALA A 12 -45.06 -2.06 4.10
C ALA A 12 -44.45 -3.31 3.43
N THR A 13 -43.48 -3.13 2.56
CA THR A 13 -42.71 -4.21 1.96
C THR A 13 -41.44 -4.47 2.80
N THR A 14 -41.45 -5.56 3.54
CA THR A 14 -40.30 -6.03 4.35
C THR A 14 -39.24 -6.59 3.41
N LYS A 15 -38.14 -5.87 3.19
CA LYS A 15 -36.97 -6.39 2.48
C LYS A 15 -36.11 -7.24 3.43
N LYS A 16 -36.13 -8.55 3.18
CA LYS A 16 -35.30 -9.55 3.81
C LYS A 16 -33.84 -9.35 3.39
N ALA A 17 -33.00 -8.92 4.33
CA ALA A 17 -31.56 -8.78 4.10
C ALA A 17 -30.91 -10.16 3.94
N ALA A 18 -30.40 -10.48 2.78
CA ALA A 18 -29.60 -11.66 2.54
C ALA A 18 -28.15 -11.42 3.04
N LYS A 19 -27.78 -12.11 4.11
CA LYS A 19 -26.44 -12.16 4.69
C LYS A 19 -25.52 -12.92 3.73
N LYS A 20 -24.72 -12.20 2.92
CA LYS A 20 -23.66 -12.79 2.10
C LYS A 20 -22.48 -13.12 3.00
N THR A 21 -22.33 -14.40 3.36
CA THR A 21 -21.12 -14.94 3.98
C THR A 21 -20.03 -15.02 2.91
N SER A 22 -19.10 -14.10 2.94
CA SER A 22 -17.90 -14.15 2.10
C SER A 22 -16.91 -15.14 2.70
N THR A 23 -16.87 -16.35 2.14
CA THR A 23 -15.84 -17.34 2.46
C THR A 23 -14.53 -16.91 1.80
N ARG A 24 -13.67 -16.25 2.55
CA ARG A 24 -12.28 -15.99 2.14
C ARG A 24 -11.55 -17.34 2.04
N LYS A 25 -11.37 -17.84 0.82
CA LYS A 25 -10.41 -18.90 0.53
C LYS A 25 -9.01 -18.33 0.74
N SER A 26 -8.37 -18.71 1.85
CA SER A 26 -6.94 -18.52 2.06
C SER A 26 -6.19 -19.40 1.07
N ILE A 27 -5.61 -18.80 0.04
CA ILE A 27 -4.64 -19.47 -0.82
C ILE A 27 -3.32 -19.46 -0.04
N GLN A 28 -3.06 -20.56 0.70
CA GLN A 28 -1.74 -20.86 1.21
C GLN A 28 -0.87 -21.32 0.04
N ALA A 29 -0.16 -20.36 -0.58
CA ALA A 29 0.97 -20.67 -1.42
C ALA A 29 2.17 -20.92 -0.50
N SER A 30 2.61 -22.18 -0.39
CA SER A 30 3.86 -22.55 0.27
C SER A 30 5.04 -21.94 -0.48
N ALA A 31 5.46 -20.74 -0.08
CA ALA A 31 6.68 -20.11 -0.57
C ALA A 31 7.86 -20.70 0.19
N LYS A 32 8.76 -21.35 -0.54
CA LYS A 32 10.05 -21.84 -0.07
C LYS A 32 10.85 -20.61 0.42
N THR A 33 10.91 -20.44 1.75
CA THR A 33 11.62 -19.35 2.42
C THR A 33 13.11 -19.51 2.19
N THR A 34 13.68 -18.73 1.29
CA THR A 34 15.14 -18.59 1.20
C THR A 34 15.55 -17.68 2.36
N ALA A 35 16.04 -18.27 3.45
CA ALA A 35 16.54 -17.54 4.59
C ALA A 35 17.75 -16.68 4.15
N SER A 36 17.51 -15.38 4.00
CA SER A 36 18.57 -14.40 3.78
C SER A 36 19.33 -14.22 5.09
N LYS A 37 20.66 -14.32 5.01
CA LYS A 37 21.58 -14.12 6.12
C LYS A 37 21.30 -12.79 6.82
N THR A 38 21.13 -12.83 8.13
CA THR A 38 20.93 -11.69 9.02
C THR A 38 22.08 -10.68 8.88
N PRO A 39 21.81 -9.44 8.51
CA PRO A 39 22.85 -8.41 8.48
C PRO A 39 23.10 -7.84 9.89
N THR A 40 24.36 -7.55 10.16
CA THR A 40 24.86 -7.02 11.44
C THR A 40 24.43 -5.59 11.73
N ASN A 41 24.10 -5.34 12.98
CA ASN A 41 23.70 -4.11 13.68
C ASN A 41 24.14 -2.77 13.08
N GLY A 42 23.19 -2.00 12.57
CA GLY A 42 23.31 -0.56 12.38
C GLY A 42 22.92 0.21 13.64
N LYS A 43 23.66 1.30 13.94
CA LYS A 43 23.56 2.12 15.17
C LYS A 43 22.18 2.76 15.47
N ASN A 44 21.17 2.60 14.60
CA ASN A 44 19.86 3.27 14.73
C ASN A 44 18.66 2.31 14.77
N GLY A 45 18.85 1.03 15.08
CA GLY A 45 17.77 0.06 15.11
C GLY A 45 17.19 -0.30 13.73
N PHE A 46 17.92 -0.01 12.65
CA PHE A 46 17.57 -0.37 11.29
C PHE A 46 18.64 -1.30 10.68
N HIS A 47 18.20 -2.27 9.90
CA HIS A 47 19.03 -3.16 9.11
C HIS A 47 18.89 -2.80 7.62
N PRO A 48 19.83 -2.01 7.05
CA PRO A 48 19.79 -1.74 5.62
C PRO A 48 20.07 -2.99 4.82
N GLY A 49 19.30 -3.22 3.77
CA GLY A 49 19.45 -4.35 2.88
C GLY A 49 19.21 -3.97 1.42
N THR A 50 19.64 -4.81 0.50
CA THR A 50 19.28 -4.72 -0.90
C THR A 50 18.43 -5.93 -1.23
N TYR A 51 17.22 -5.69 -1.70
CA TYR A 51 16.24 -6.72 -2.04
C TYR A 51 15.99 -6.70 -3.54
N ILE A 52 15.81 -7.88 -4.09
CA ILE A 52 15.50 -8.05 -5.51
C ILE A 52 14.02 -8.36 -5.58
N VAL A 53 13.26 -7.44 -6.15
CA VAL A 53 11.89 -7.70 -6.58
C VAL A 53 11.90 -8.00 -8.07
N PRO A 54 10.96 -8.77 -8.62
CA PRO A 54 10.86 -8.96 -10.07
C PRO A 54 10.89 -7.59 -10.75
N ARG A 55 11.77 -7.43 -11.72
CA ARG A 55 11.92 -6.20 -12.49
C ARG A 55 12.66 -5.04 -11.82
N GLY A 56 13.27 -5.23 -10.65
CA GLY A 56 14.04 -4.13 -10.04
C GLY A 56 14.85 -4.55 -8.83
N HIS A 57 15.85 -3.72 -8.48
CA HIS A 57 16.61 -3.83 -7.24
C HIS A 57 16.19 -2.71 -6.30
N VAL A 58 15.84 -3.04 -5.09
CA VAL A 58 15.41 -2.09 -4.07
C VAL A 58 16.38 -2.12 -2.90
N SER A 59 16.82 -0.94 -2.48
CA SER A 59 17.52 -0.78 -1.20
C SER A 59 16.50 -0.25 -0.20
N ILE A 60 16.39 -0.89 0.96
CA ILE A 60 15.45 -0.54 2.02
C ILE A 60 16.10 -0.72 3.38
N ALA A 61 15.82 0.15 4.33
CA ALA A 61 16.20 -0.01 5.72
C ALA A 61 15.03 -0.61 6.51
N VAL A 62 15.28 -1.74 7.17
CA VAL A 62 14.27 -2.48 7.94
C VAL A 62 14.55 -2.27 9.42
N PRO A 63 13.56 -1.86 10.24
CA PRO A 63 13.69 -1.76 11.68
C PRO A 63 14.01 -3.10 12.33
N THR A 64 14.83 -3.11 13.40
CA THR A 64 15.33 -4.33 14.04
C THR A 64 14.23 -5.27 14.51
N PHE A 65 13.08 -4.70 14.96
CA PHE A 65 11.96 -5.47 15.52
C PHE A 65 10.81 -5.67 14.52
N TRP A 66 11.04 -5.36 13.23
CA TRP A 66 10.05 -5.58 12.20
C TRP A 66 10.39 -6.84 11.41
N SER A 67 9.39 -7.60 11.05
CA SER A 67 9.55 -8.76 10.18
C SER A 67 9.72 -8.32 8.74
N LEU A 68 10.53 -9.06 7.97
CA LEU A 68 10.66 -8.87 6.54
C LEU A 68 10.25 -10.16 5.83
N ARG A 69 9.39 -10.02 4.86
CA ARG A 69 9.02 -11.08 3.92
C ARG A 69 9.27 -10.60 2.50
N GLN A 70 9.92 -11.43 1.71
CA GLN A 70 10.09 -11.22 0.29
C GLN A 70 9.34 -12.31 -0.46
N THR A 71 8.51 -11.92 -1.41
CA THR A 71 7.84 -12.80 -2.37
C THR A 71 8.46 -12.62 -3.76
N ASN A 72 7.91 -13.31 -4.77
CA ASN A 72 8.33 -13.09 -6.16
C ASN A 72 7.94 -11.71 -6.67
N ASP A 73 6.92 -11.07 -6.11
CA ASP A 73 6.32 -9.85 -6.64
C ASP A 73 6.59 -8.62 -5.79
N ASP A 74 6.85 -8.79 -4.49
CA ASP A 74 7.00 -7.68 -3.55
C ASP A 74 8.00 -7.94 -2.42
N VAL A 75 8.32 -6.87 -1.70
CA VAL A 75 8.97 -6.89 -0.38
C VAL A 75 7.99 -6.30 0.62
N GLN A 76 7.67 -7.05 1.66
CA GLN A 76 6.81 -6.63 2.75
C GLN A 76 7.62 -6.50 4.05
N VAL A 77 7.44 -5.37 4.74
CA VAL A 77 8.02 -5.09 6.05
C VAL A 77 6.89 -4.78 7.00
N GLU A 78 6.80 -5.53 8.09
CA GLU A 78 5.65 -5.48 9.00
C GLU A 78 6.10 -5.25 10.44
N SER A 79 5.39 -4.39 11.18
CA SER A 79 5.64 -4.15 12.60
C SER A 79 5.32 -5.41 13.43
N GLU A 80 5.96 -5.55 14.59
CA GLU A 80 5.78 -6.70 15.49
C GLU A 80 4.30 -6.88 15.90
N ALA A 81 3.60 -5.78 16.12
CA ALA A 81 2.16 -5.79 16.44
C ALA A 81 1.25 -5.95 15.21
N SER A 82 1.83 -6.10 13.99
CA SER A 82 1.08 -6.14 12.72
C SER A 82 0.15 -4.94 12.48
N GLU A 83 0.42 -3.83 13.18
CA GLU A 83 -0.39 -2.60 13.08
C GLU A 83 0.02 -1.70 11.92
N THR A 84 1.25 -1.89 11.41
CA THR A 84 1.79 -1.11 10.31
C THR A 84 2.56 -2.03 9.36
N THR A 85 2.22 -1.96 8.09
CA THR A 85 2.84 -2.75 7.02
C THR A 85 3.35 -1.82 5.94
N VAL A 86 4.57 -2.07 5.47
CA VAL A 86 5.15 -1.43 4.29
C VAL A 86 5.30 -2.47 3.20
N VAL A 87 4.76 -2.19 2.01
CA VAL A 87 4.87 -3.08 0.85
C VAL A 87 5.55 -2.32 -0.28
N VAL A 88 6.49 -2.97 -0.95
CA VAL A 88 7.19 -2.43 -2.11
C VAL A 88 7.08 -3.39 -3.27
N THR A 89 6.45 -2.94 -4.35
CA THR A 89 6.27 -3.68 -5.59
C THR A 89 6.98 -2.97 -6.73
N ALA A 90 7.65 -3.71 -7.62
CA ALA A 90 8.33 -3.16 -8.77
C ALA A 90 7.61 -3.53 -10.07
N TYR A 91 7.40 -2.54 -10.91
CA TYR A 91 6.86 -2.69 -12.26
C TYR A 91 7.90 -2.28 -13.30
N GLN A 92 8.06 -3.07 -14.32
CA GLN A 92 8.93 -2.75 -15.45
C GLN A 92 8.12 -2.76 -16.73
N ARG A 93 8.37 -1.79 -17.58
CA ARG A 93 7.80 -1.74 -18.90
C ARG A 93 8.77 -2.38 -19.88
N ASN A 94 8.26 -3.30 -20.70
CA ASN A 94 9.07 -4.05 -21.68
C ASN A 94 9.02 -3.45 -23.08
N ASP A 95 8.10 -2.50 -23.34
CA ASP A 95 7.81 -1.98 -24.67
C ASP A 95 8.65 -0.76 -25.11
N GLY A 96 9.50 -0.24 -24.24
CA GLY A 96 10.48 0.83 -24.55
C GLY A 96 9.90 2.18 -25.00
N VAL A 97 8.59 2.31 -25.14
CA VAL A 97 7.94 3.39 -25.88
C VAL A 97 7.71 4.66 -25.07
N LYS A 98 7.55 4.58 -23.74
CA LYS A 98 7.30 5.75 -22.91
C LYS A 98 7.89 5.57 -21.51
N ALA A 99 8.58 6.60 -21.02
CA ALA A 99 9.05 6.60 -19.64
C ALA A 99 7.89 6.48 -18.66
N LEU A 100 8.10 5.71 -17.59
CA LEU A 100 7.13 5.56 -16.50
C LEU A 100 7.10 6.84 -15.67
N ASP A 101 5.98 7.56 -15.67
CA ASP A 101 5.77 8.81 -14.91
C ASP A 101 5.08 8.51 -13.58
N ALA A 102 5.75 8.78 -12.47
CA ALA A 102 5.24 8.48 -11.14
C ALA A 102 3.92 9.23 -10.82
N ARG A 103 3.71 10.44 -11.36
CA ARG A 103 2.48 11.22 -11.15
C ARG A 103 1.28 10.59 -11.82
N ASP A 104 1.46 10.12 -13.07
CA ASP A 104 0.37 9.50 -13.83
C ASP A 104 -0.09 8.23 -13.13
N TYR A 105 0.86 7.44 -12.62
CA TYR A 105 0.54 6.23 -11.87
C TYR A 105 -0.10 6.51 -10.51
N LEU A 106 0.37 7.54 -9.79
CA LEU A 106 -0.29 7.97 -8.53
C LEU A 106 -1.73 8.41 -8.80
N LYS A 107 -1.95 9.22 -9.84
CA LYS A 107 -3.30 9.65 -10.22
C LYS A 107 -4.21 8.45 -10.50
N HIS A 108 -3.76 7.52 -11.35
CA HIS A 108 -4.52 6.31 -11.66
C HIS A 108 -4.80 5.43 -10.42
N PHE A 109 -3.82 5.31 -9.53
CA PHE A 109 -4.01 4.61 -8.26
C PHE A 109 -5.11 5.27 -7.40
N LEU A 110 -5.08 6.59 -7.26
CA LEU A 110 -6.05 7.32 -6.45
C LEU A 110 -7.46 7.31 -7.06
N ASP A 111 -7.60 7.22 -8.38
CA ASP A 111 -8.89 7.10 -9.09
C ASP A 111 -9.59 5.76 -8.76
N THR A 112 -8.84 4.75 -8.31
CA THR A 112 -9.36 3.41 -7.99
C THR A 112 -9.27 3.04 -6.51
N ALA A 113 -8.52 3.80 -5.72
CA ALA A 113 -8.35 3.55 -4.29
C ALA A 113 -9.63 3.93 -3.51
N PRO A 114 -9.97 3.19 -2.43
CA PRO A 114 -11.11 3.49 -1.56
C PRO A 114 -10.79 4.67 -0.64
N VAL A 115 -10.53 5.85 -1.21
CA VAL A 115 -10.17 7.05 -0.45
C VAL A 115 -11.38 7.60 0.28
N ALA A 116 -11.30 7.64 1.61
CA ALA A 116 -12.27 8.30 2.47
C ALA A 116 -11.64 9.56 3.11
N GLY A 117 -12.39 10.64 3.14
CA GLY A 117 -11.96 11.87 3.79
C GLY A 117 -10.92 12.67 3.01
N ARG A 118 -9.98 13.28 3.74
CA ARG A 118 -9.04 14.24 3.15
C ARG A 118 -7.86 13.55 2.50
N LEU A 119 -7.70 13.74 1.20
CA LEU A 119 -6.49 13.39 0.45
C LEU A 119 -5.44 14.50 0.61
N GLN A 120 -4.21 14.12 0.95
CA GLN A 120 -3.05 15.01 0.99
C GLN A 120 -2.01 14.53 -0.03
N THR A 121 -1.75 15.34 -1.05
CA THR A 121 -0.68 15.07 -2.00
C THR A 121 0.64 15.63 -1.48
N GLY A 122 1.73 14.87 -1.67
CA GLY A 122 3.09 15.26 -1.34
C GLY A 122 3.92 15.54 -2.60
N ASP A 123 5.05 14.81 -2.76
CA ASP A 123 5.86 14.92 -3.98
C ASP A 123 5.01 14.72 -5.24
N SER A 124 5.27 15.52 -6.27
CA SER A 124 4.58 15.42 -7.56
C SER A 124 5.53 15.74 -8.70
N SER A 125 6.40 14.80 -9.03
CA SER A 125 7.32 14.86 -10.17
C SER A 125 7.22 13.57 -11.01
N LYS A 126 7.84 13.57 -12.19
CA LYS A 126 7.92 12.35 -13.03
C LYS A 126 8.64 11.21 -12.34
N GLN A 127 9.62 11.51 -11.50
CA GLN A 127 10.44 10.54 -10.79
C GLN A 127 9.85 10.13 -9.43
N LYS A 128 9.05 11.00 -8.79
CA LYS A 128 8.52 10.75 -7.46
C LYS A 128 7.18 11.42 -7.26
N ALA A 129 6.21 10.64 -6.84
CA ALA A 129 4.88 11.15 -6.48
C ALA A 129 4.36 10.43 -5.25
N SER A 130 3.64 11.14 -4.38
CA SER A 130 3.14 10.57 -3.13
C SER A 130 1.82 11.17 -2.69
N ALA A 131 1.06 10.39 -1.93
CA ALA A 131 -0.18 10.83 -1.31
C ALA A 131 -0.39 10.15 0.04
N ARG A 132 -1.18 10.80 0.88
CA ARG A 132 -1.68 10.28 2.15
C ARG A 132 -3.19 10.40 2.17
N PHE A 133 -3.85 9.36 2.64
CA PHE A 133 -5.30 9.35 2.79
C PHE A 133 -5.70 8.35 3.88
N ARG A 134 -6.98 8.35 4.20
CA ARG A 134 -7.63 7.32 4.99
C ARG A 134 -8.59 6.58 4.08
N ASP A 135 -8.68 5.26 4.22
CA ASP A 135 -9.67 4.48 3.48
C ASP A 135 -11.03 4.42 4.20
N GLU A 136 -11.98 3.72 3.58
CA GLU A 136 -13.33 3.54 4.13
C GLU A 136 -13.37 2.69 5.41
N GLU A 137 -12.35 1.85 5.63
CA GLU A 137 -12.19 1.04 6.84
C GLU A 137 -11.57 1.85 7.99
N GLY A 138 -11.09 3.05 7.70
CA GLY A 138 -10.49 3.98 8.66
C GLY A 138 -8.98 3.85 8.79
N ASP A 139 -8.35 3.02 7.97
CA ASP A 139 -6.93 2.82 7.96
C ASP A 139 -6.17 3.95 7.26
N ASN A 140 -4.98 4.21 7.74
CA ASN A 140 -4.17 5.31 7.25
C ASN A 140 -3.18 4.81 6.21
N TRP A 141 -3.14 5.46 5.06
CA TRP A 141 -2.30 5.12 3.92
C TRP A 141 -1.31 6.22 3.62
N PHE A 142 -0.06 5.82 3.34
CA PHE A 142 0.91 6.63 2.64
C PHE A 142 1.38 5.86 1.42
N VAL A 143 1.14 6.39 0.26
CA VAL A 143 1.47 5.80 -1.04
C VAL A 143 2.54 6.64 -1.70
N ARG A 144 3.55 5.98 -2.28
CA ARG A 144 4.64 6.62 -3.01
C ARG A 144 4.97 5.83 -4.27
N PHE A 145 5.07 6.54 -5.36
CA PHE A 145 5.63 6.03 -6.61
C PHE A 145 7.04 6.60 -6.80
N ILE A 146 8.00 5.78 -7.20
CA ILE A 146 9.37 6.16 -7.53
C ILE A 146 9.71 5.58 -8.90
N SER A 147 10.17 6.39 -9.84
CA SER A 147 10.49 5.98 -11.20
C SER A 147 11.88 6.41 -11.62
N ASN A 148 12.60 5.56 -12.34
CA ASN A 148 13.78 5.90 -13.10
C ASN A 148 13.51 5.96 -14.63
N GLY A 149 12.25 5.96 -15.04
CA GLY A 149 11.79 5.94 -16.42
C GLY A 149 11.57 4.55 -17.00
N GLN A 150 12.32 3.55 -16.58
CA GLN A 150 12.18 2.14 -17.03
C GLN A 150 11.49 1.25 -16.00
N THR A 151 11.78 1.51 -14.72
CA THR A 151 11.21 0.80 -13.58
C THR A 151 10.41 1.78 -12.73
N LEU A 152 9.25 1.35 -12.28
CA LEU A 152 8.40 2.06 -11.34
C LEU A 152 8.29 1.22 -10.06
N LEU A 153 8.56 1.82 -8.93
CA LEU A 153 8.24 1.25 -7.62
C LEU A 153 6.93 1.84 -7.13
N LEU A 154 6.02 0.99 -6.70
CA LEU A 154 4.93 1.33 -5.80
C LEU A 154 5.36 0.95 -4.39
N ALA A 155 5.42 1.93 -3.51
CA ALA A 155 5.70 1.71 -2.10
C ALA A 155 4.54 2.25 -1.27
N THR A 156 3.94 1.40 -0.46
CA THR A 156 2.81 1.75 0.41
C THR A 156 3.17 1.54 1.87
N CYS A 157 2.70 2.41 2.73
CA CYS A 157 2.64 2.18 4.17
C CYS A 157 1.17 2.25 4.58
N HIS A 158 0.69 1.17 5.14
CA HIS A 158 -0.67 1.00 5.61
C HIS A 158 -0.63 0.81 7.14
N SER A 159 -1.51 1.49 7.87
CA SER A 159 -1.54 1.41 9.32
C SER A 159 -2.95 1.65 9.88
N ASN A 160 -3.39 0.80 10.80
CA ASN A 160 -4.60 1.01 11.58
C ASN A 160 -4.42 2.10 12.67
N ARG A 161 -3.17 2.54 12.91
CA ARG A 161 -2.83 3.66 13.77
C ARG A 161 -2.59 4.93 12.94
N PRO A 162 -2.74 6.13 13.53
CA PRO A 162 -2.35 7.36 12.85
C PRO A 162 -0.90 7.31 12.38
N LEU A 163 -0.62 7.80 11.17
CA LEU A 163 0.76 7.88 10.64
C LEU A 163 1.69 8.77 11.50
N THR A 164 1.12 9.54 12.42
CA THR A 164 1.85 10.33 13.43
C THR A 164 2.23 9.53 14.67
N SER A 165 1.70 8.31 14.83
CA SER A 165 2.11 7.38 15.90
C SER A 165 3.58 6.96 15.75
N ARG A 166 4.13 6.27 16.75
CA ARG A 166 5.51 5.76 16.69
C ARG A 166 5.68 4.78 15.53
N GLU A 167 4.78 3.80 15.42
CA GLU A 167 4.81 2.81 14.33
C GLU A 167 4.58 3.47 12.97
N GLY A 168 3.60 4.36 12.85
CA GLY A 168 3.34 5.08 11.61
C GLY A 168 4.54 5.90 11.13
N LYS A 169 5.22 6.62 12.06
CA LYS A 169 6.47 7.34 11.74
C LYS A 169 7.59 6.39 11.33
N THR A 170 7.69 5.22 11.97
CA THR A 170 8.67 4.19 11.61
C THR A 170 8.37 3.65 10.21
N GLY A 171 7.12 3.35 9.88
CA GLY A 171 6.71 2.93 8.54
C GLY A 171 7.04 3.98 7.47
N ILE A 172 6.82 5.27 7.77
CA ILE A 172 7.21 6.37 6.87
C ILE A 172 8.74 6.41 6.71
N ALA A 173 9.51 6.23 7.78
CA ALA A 173 10.98 6.19 7.71
C ALA A 173 11.48 5.02 6.87
N VAL A 174 10.82 3.85 6.93
CA VAL A 174 11.09 2.71 6.03
C VAL A 174 10.84 3.13 4.58
N LEU A 175 9.67 3.75 4.27
CA LEU A 175 9.37 4.27 2.94
C LEU A 175 10.38 5.30 2.45
N ASP A 176 10.86 6.19 3.33
CA ASP A 176 11.84 7.22 3.00
C ASP A 176 13.22 6.63 2.69
N SER A 177 13.53 5.46 3.23
CA SER A 177 14.77 4.74 3.00
C SER A 177 14.82 4.03 1.64
N ILE A 178 13.66 3.85 0.97
CA ILE A 178 13.56 3.10 -0.26
C ILE A 178 14.27 3.82 -1.40
N LYS A 179 15.16 3.12 -2.06
CA LYS A 179 15.86 3.59 -3.26
C LYS A 179 15.78 2.54 -4.35
N LEU A 180 15.43 2.98 -5.55
CA LEU A 180 15.52 2.17 -6.75
C LEU A 180 16.99 2.22 -7.24
N LYS A 181 17.65 1.07 -7.27
CA LYS A 181 18.99 0.97 -7.86
C LYS A 181 18.83 0.80 -9.38
N GLY A 182 19.50 1.66 -10.14
CA GLY A 182 19.65 1.46 -11.58
C GLY A 182 20.33 0.11 -11.86
N ARG A 183 20.01 -0.53 -12.97
CA ARG A 183 20.87 -1.57 -13.53
C ARG A 183 22.17 -0.86 -13.94
N GLY A 184 23.29 -1.22 -13.28
CA GLY A 184 24.63 -0.88 -13.77
C GLY A 184 24.91 -1.60 -15.07
#